data_f6251b27062806c7f35fa444801a639c
#
_entry.id   f6251b27062806c7f35fa444801a639c
#
_cell.length_a   1.000
_cell.length_b   1.000
_cell.length_c   1.000
_cell.angle_alpha   90.00
_cell.angle_beta   90.00
_cell.angle_gamma   90.00
#
_symmetry.space_group_name_H-M   'P 1'
#
loop_
_entity.id
_entity.type
_entity.pdbx_description
1 polymer ?
#
loop_
_entity_poly.entity_id
_entity_poly.type
_entity_poly.pdbx_seq_one_letter_code
_entity_poly.pdbx_strand_id
1 'polypeptide(L)'
;MVNYNSSSMWVWSKLSAVKWTDAWEERFYGNPNSVISEIKGGKSVRVEVYCEGEEEALKIQKQFGGSVRELKKANWVAMSAPKAEAILIRDRFVISQLEDEKEIEKLKTKHAGRDVIVIPAEMAFGTGDHPTTATCLRRLVDCSREQEKEGWSFLDLGTGSGVLAIAARLLGAGEVKAFDFDAKAVEVATLNIERNGVSDIAMFEEDVFSWKNRKKFKVIAANLFAAVLIEALPLMRRWIKEDGRLILSGILSDQWPDVEKTAGDCGFELLSHTEKGKWVTATFDVAAA
;
A
#
# COMPACT_ATOMS: atom_id res chain seq x y z
N MET A 1 28.38 15.10 4.26
CA MET A 1 27.52 16.26 3.94
C MET A 1 27.27 16.21 2.44
N VAL A 2 26.17 15.63 2.02
CA VAL A 2 25.74 15.65 0.62
C VAL A 2 24.92 16.91 0.41
N ASN A 3 25.33 17.74 -0.53
CA ASN A 3 24.68 19.01 -0.87
C ASN A 3 23.33 18.75 -1.56
N TYR A 4 22.23 18.86 -0.84
CA TYR A 4 20.85 18.88 -1.35
C TYR A 4 20.50 20.24 -1.99
N ASN A 5 21.24 20.65 -2.99
CA ASN A 5 20.98 21.93 -3.68
C ASN A 5 20.99 21.83 -5.21
N SER A 6 20.40 20.76 -5.78
CA SER A 6 20.00 20.80 -7.19
C SER A 6 18.49 21.02 -7.29
N SER A 7 18.11 22.15 -7.83
CA SER A 7 16.71 22.63 -7.91
C SER A 7 15.93 22.05 -9.08
N SER A 8 16.44 21.07 -9.81
CA SER A 8 15.83 20.47 -10.99
C SER A 8 16.11 18.97 -11.05
N MET A 9 15.10 18.23 -11.51
CA MET A 9 15.17 16.82 -11.82
C MET A 9 14.98 16.64 -13.32
N TRP A 10 15.56 15.59 -13.91
CA TRP A 10 15.46 15.31 -15.33
C TRP A 10 14.68 14.03 -15.56
N VAL A 11 13.82 14.02 -16.58
CA VAL A 11 13.05 12.84 -16.95
C VAL A 11 13.35 12.46 -18.40
N TRP A 12 13.80 11.24 -18.57
CA TRP A 12 13.77 10.58 -19.86
C TRP A 12 12.43 9.86 -20.03
N SER A 13 11.81 9.98 -21.23
CA SER A 13 10.52 9.37 -21.53
C SER A 13 10.50 8.77 -22.94
N LYS A 14 9.89 7.58 -23.07
CA LYS A 14 9.71 6.90 -24.35
C LYS A 14 8.34 6.23 -24.42
N LEU A 15 7.68 6.36 -25.60
CA LEU A 15 6.52 5.55 -25.95
C LEU A 15 6.98 4.23 -26.58
N SER A 16 6.42 3.13 -26.12
CA SER A 16 6.71 1.78 -26.62
C SER A 16 5.41 1.00 -26.82
N ALA A 17 5.43 0.01 -27.72
CA ALA A 17 4.30 -0.90 -27.85
C ALA A 17 4.18 -1.79 -26.61
N VAL A 18 2.95 -2.10 -26.18
CA VAL A 18 2.66 -2.90 -24.98
C VAL A 18 3.37 -4.27 -24.96
N LYS A 19 3.58 -4.86 -26.15
CA LYS A 19 4.32 -6.14 -26.26
C LYS A 19 5.77 -6.10 -25.78
N TRP A 20 6.33 -4.93 -25.54
CA TRP A 20 7.69 -4.73 -25.04
C TRP A 20 7.73 -4.35 -23.55
N THR A 21 6.60 -4.42 -22.85
CA THR A 21 6.52 -4.05 -21.43
C THR A 21 7.50 -4.87 -20.58
N ASP A 22 7.45 -6.20 -20.70
CA ASP A 22 8.34 -7.11 -19.95
C ASP A 22 9.82 -6.82 -20.18
N ALA A 23 10.19 -6.51 -21.44
CA ALA A 23 11.58 -6.16 -21.78
C ALA A 23 12.01 -4.82 -21.16
N TRP A 24 11.09 -3.88 -20.97
CA TRP A 24 11.37 -2.63 -20.27
C TRP A 24 11.45 -2.83 -18.77
N GLU A 25 10.58 -3.67 -18.18
CA GLU A 25 10.63 -4.05 -16.77
C GLU A 25 11.94 -4.77 -16.44
N GLU A 26 12.37 -5.71 -17.26
CA GLU A 26 13.65 -6.39 -17.13
C GLU A 26 14.84 -5.41 -17.24
N ARG A 27 14.78 -4.50 -18.20
CA ARG A 27 15.85 -3.53 -18.48
C ARG A 27 16.08 -2.57 -17.32
N PHE A 28 15.01 -2.13 -16.66
CA PHE A 28 15.06 -1.20 -15.54
C PHE A 28 14.79 -1.89 -14.20
N TYR A 29 14.91 -3.22 -14.16
CA TYR A 29 14.74 -4.00 -12.93
C TYR A 29 15.68 -3.48 -11.82
N GLY A 30 15.11 -3.23 -10.63
CA GLY A 30 15.85 -2.69 -9.49
C GLY A 30 16.15 -1.18 -9.56
N ASN A 31 15.69 -0.48 -10.59
CA ASN A 31 15.77 0.99 -10.63
C ASN A 31 14.49 1.61 -10.02
N PRO A 32 14.53 2.16 -8.78
CA PRO A 32 13.37 2.71 -8.11
C PRO A 32 12.82 3.97 -8.79
N ASN A 33 13.59 4.57 -9.67
CA ASN A 33 13.23 5.79 -10.39
C ASN A 33 12.63 5.53 -11.78
N SER A 34 12.33 4.27 -12.13
CA SER A 34 11.68 3.92 -13.39
C SER A 34 10.18 3.69 -13.20
N VAL A 35 9.38 4.22 -14.14
CA VAL A 35 7.92 4.07 -14.16
C VAL A 35 7.48 3.62 -15.54
N ILE A 36 6.67 2.57 -15.61
CA ILE A 36 6.04 2.10 -16.84
C ILE A 36 4.53 2.21 -16.65
N SER A 37 3.89 3.01 -17.50
CA SER A 37 2.45 3.29 -17.43
C SER A 37 1.74 2.98 -18.73
N GLU A 38 0.60 2.31 -18.67
CA GLU A 38 -0.25 2.07 -19.83
C GLU A 38 -0.95 3.37 -20.27
N ILE A 39 -1.03 3.56 -21.60
CA ILE A 39 -1.75 4.69 -22.17
C ILE A 39 -3.19 4.28 -22.51
N LYS A 40 -4.15 5.15 -22.25
CA LYS A 40 -5.56 4.94 -22.61
C LYS A 40 -5.66 4.45 -24.06
N GLY A 41 -6.22 3.24 -24.23
CA GLY A 41 -6.33 2.57 -25.53
C GLY A 41 -5.55 1.26 -25.64
N GLY A 42 -4.73 0.89 -24.63
CA GLY A 42 -4.16 -0.46 -24.45
C GLY A 42 -3.12 -0.94 -25.48
N LYS A 43 -2.65 -0.06 -26.38
CA LYS A 43 -1.69 -0.44 -27.45
C LYS A 43 -0.26 0.02 -27.18
N SER A 44 -0.07 0.92 -26.21
CA SER A 44 1.24 1.53 -25.95
C SER A 44 1.43 1.73 -24.45
N VAL A 45 2.68 1.65 -24.02
CA VAL A 45 3.14 2.01 -22.68
C VAL A 45 4.05 3.22 -22.76
N ARG A 46 4.07 4.03 -21.72
CA ARG A 46 5.05 5.07 -21.50
C ARG A 46 6.07 4.55 -20.49
N VAL A 47 7.33 4.59 -20.88
CA VAL A 47 8.46 4.29 -20.00
C VAL A 47 9.09 5.62 -19.63
N GLU A 48 9.22 5.90 -18.34
CA GLU A 48 9.87 7.10 -17.80
C GLU A 48 10.95 6.70 -16.80
N VAL A 49 12.07 7.41 -16.83
CA VAL A 49 13.15 7.27 -15.84
C VAL A 49 13.48 8.66 -15.31
N TYR A 50 13.39 8.80 -14.00
CA TYR A 50 13.67 10.03 -13.30
C TYR A 50 15.15 10.05 -12.90
N CYS A 51 15.88 11.07 -13.33
CA CYS A 51 17.31 11.19 -13.19
C CYS A 51 17.66 12.42 -12.33
N GLU A 52 18.68 12.32 -11.49
CA GLU A 52 19.16 13.45 -10.68
C GLU A 52 19.86 14.52 -11.52
N GLY A 53 20.34 14.17 -12.72
CA GLY A 53 21.07 15.08 -13.60
C GLY A 53 20.75 14.86 -15.08
N GLU A 54 20.97 15.93 -15.88
CA GLU A 54 20.77 15.92 -17.34
C GLU A 54 21.64 14.86 -18.04
N GLU A 55 22.90 14.72 -17.63
CA GLU A 55 23.82 13.74 -18.23
C GLU A 55 23.32 12.31 -18.16
N GLU A 56 22.71 11.91 -17.06
CA GLU A 56 22.13 10.58 -16.88
C GLU A 56 20.95 10.37 -17.84
N ALA A 57 20.04 11.33 -17.90
CA ALA A 57 18.90 11.27 -18.80
C ALA A 57 19.31 11.23 -20.28
N LEU A 58 20.34 12.00 -20.66
CA LEU A 58 20.90 12.00 -22.03
C LEU A 58 21.62 10.68 -22.37
N LYS A 59 22.27 10.01 -21.42
CA LYS A 59 22.85 8.67 -21.62
C LYS A 59 21.76 7.65 -21.96
N ILE A 60 20.64 7.68 -21.25
CA ILE A 60 19.49 6.80 -21.51
C ILE A 60 18.89 7.13 -22.88
N GLN A 61 18.72 8.41 -23.20
CA GLN A 61 18.23 8.85 -24.52
C GLN A 61 19.12 8.39 -25.67
N LYS A 62 20.43 8.48 -25.51
CA LYS A 62 21.40 8.04 -26.53
C LYS A 62 21.29 6.54 -26.81
N GLN A 63 20.97 5.75 -25.78
CA GLN A 63 20.86 4.30 -25.89
C GLN A 63 19.52 3.85 -26.47
N PHE A 64 18.44 4.48 -26.06
CA PHE A 64 17.08 3.99 -26.34
C PHE A 64 16.24 4.95 -27.19
N GLY A 65 16.75 6.14 -27.56
CA GLY A 65 15.92 7.20 -28.15
C GLY A 65 14.95 7.79 -27.13
N GLY A 66 13.87 8.38 -27.57
CA GLY A 66 12.91 9.05 -26.68
C GLY A 66 13.23 10.52 -26.50
N SER A 67 12.68 11.13 -25.45
CA SER A 67 12.83 12.55 -25.12
C SER A 67 13.35 12.74 -23.70
N VAL A 68 14.11 13.82 -23.49
CA VAL A 68 14.56 14.26 -22.17
C VAL A 68 13.95 15.62 -21.89
N ARG A 69 13.49 15.84 -20.67
CA ARG A 69 12.97 17.14 -20.21
C ARG A 69 13.41 17.43 -18.79
N GLU A 70 13.63 18.71 -18.52
CA GLU A 70 13.85 19.19 -17.16
C GLU A 70 12.51 19.32 -16.43
N LEU A 71 12.44 18.85 -15.20
CA LEU A 71 11.33 19.06 -14.27
C LEU A 71 11.73 20.08 -13.23
N LYS A 72 11.23 21.30 -13.32
CA LYS A 72 11.38 22.30 -12.25
C LYS A 72 10.53 21.91 -11.05
N LYS A 73 11.09 21.97 -9.84
CA LYS A 73 10.42 21.60 -8.58
C LYS A 73 8.99 22.13 -8.43
N ALA A 74 8.74 23.37 -8.90
CA ALA A 74 7.42 24.00 -8.86
C ALA A 74 6.38 23.31 -9.80
N ASN A 75 6.84 22.63 -10.85
CA ASN A 75 5.94 21.97 -11.82
C ASN A 75 5.74 20.48 -11.49
N TRP A 76 6.62 19.86 -10.70
CA TRP A 76 6.53 18.43 -10.40
C TRP A 76 5.31 18.11 -9.54
N VAL A 77 5.06 18.92 -8.49
CA VAL A 77 3.88 18.80 -7.64
C VAL A 77 2.58 19.06 -8.42
N ALA A 78 2.63 19.98 -9.41
CA ALA A 78 1.44 20.32 -10.21
C ALA A 78 1.19 19.37 -11.42
N MET A 79 2.21 18.69 -11.94
CA MET A 79 2.10 17.84 -13.14
C MET A 79 2.11 16.33 -12.87
N SER A 80 2.53 15.89 -11.68
CA SER A 80 2.68 14.47 -11.34
C SER A 80 1.43 13.80 -10.80
N ALA A 81 0.37 14.55 -10.53
CA ALA A 81 -0.89 13.96 -10.15
C ALA A 81 -2.02 14.48 -11.06
N PRO A 82 -2.67 13.62 -11.86
CA PRO A 82 -4.11 13.79 -11.97
C PRO A 82 -4.56 13.83 -10.50
N LYS A 83 -5.33 14.86 -10.06
CA LYS A 83 -5.90 14.89 -8.70
C LYS A 83 -6.46 13.51 -8.45
N ALA A 84 -5.75 12.72 -7.64
CA ALA A 84 -6.20 11.36 -7.36
C ALA A 84 -7.58 11.50 -6.73
N GLU A 85 -8.58 10.96 -7.41
CA GLU A 85 -9.96 11.06 -6.90
C GLU A 85 -9.97 10.39 -5.52
N ALA A 86 -10.60 11.05 -4.57
CA ALA A 86 -10.72 10.52 -3.23
C ALA A 86 -11.43 9.15 -3.26
N ILE A 87 -10.85 8.17 -2.60
CA ILE A 87 -11.32 6.79 -2.65
C ILE A 87 -12.30 6.54 -1.51
N LEU A 88 -13.52 6.18 -1.86
CA LEU A 88 -14.55 5.83 -0.88
C LEU A 88 -14.40 4.39 -0.41
N ILE A 89 -14.32 4.21 0.89
CA ILE A 89 -14.23 2.89 1.55
C ILE A 89 -15.49 2.67 2.39
N ARG A 90 -16.40 1.89 1.84
CA ARG A 90 -17.72 1.65 2.45
C ARG A 90 -18.40 2.99 2.76
N ASP A 91 -19.09 3.05 3.89
CA ASP A 91 -19.70 4.24 4.50
C ASP A 91 -18.80 4.91 5.55
N ARG A 92 -17.56 4.42 5.74
CA ARG A 92 -16.70 4.80 6.86
C ARG A 92 -15.60 5.78 6.51
N PHE A 93 -14.90 5.57 5.38
CA PHE A 93 -13.69 6.35 5.08
C PHE A 93 -13.71 6.98 3.70
N VAL A 94 -12.97 8.07 3.62
CA VAL A 94 -12.49 8.70 2.39
C VAL A 94 -10.97 8.72 2.46
N ILE A 95 -10.29 8.01 1.57
CA ILE A 95 -8.83 8.07 1.48
C ILE A 95 -8.45 9.15 0.49
N SER A 96 -7.56 10.05 0.87
CA SER A 96 -7.15 11.18 0.06
C SER A 96 -5.63 11.36 0.08
N GLN A 97 -5.09 11.79 -1.05
CA GLN A 97 -3.68 12.16 -1.19
C GLN A 97 -3.47 13.70 -1.11
N LEU A 98 -4.53 14.44 -0.77
CA LEU A 98 -4.47 15.90 -0.65
C LEU A 98 -3.59 16.30 0.55
N GLU A 99 -2.82 17.40 0.36
CA GLU A 99 -1.99 17.97 1.42
C GLU A 99 -2.47 19.39 1.83
N ASP A 100 -3.26 20.05 0.99
CA ASP A 100 -3.81 21.37 1.29
C ASP A 100 -4.97 21.27 2.29
N GLU A 101 -4.83 21.92 3.44
CA GLU A 101 -5.81 21.88 4.53
C GLU A 101 -7.20 22.36 4.09
N LYS A 102 -7.29 23.36 3.21
CA LYS A 102 -8.59 23.90 2.74
C LYS A 102 -9.27 22.90 1.81
N GLU A 103 -8.50 22.16 0.99
CA GLU A 103 -9.05 21.13 0.13
C GLU A 103 -9.49 19.90 0.96
N ILE A 104 -8.73 19.52 1.99
CA ILE A 104 -9.10 18.47 2.95
C ILE A 104 -10.40 18.84 3.68
N GLU A 105 -10.55 20.08 4.13
CA GLU A 105 -11.77 20.52 4.83
C GLU A 105 -13.00 20.54 3.92
N LYS A 106 -12.83 20.93 2.66
CA LYS A 106 -13.88 20.79 1.63
C LYS A 106 -14.26 19.32 1.41
N LEU A 107 -13.26 18.41 1.41
CA LEU A 107 -13.49 16.99 1.25
C LEU A 107 -14.27 16.40 2.44
N LYS A 108 -13.92 16.80 3.68
CA LYS A 108 -14.66 16.42 4.90
C LYS A 108 -16.11 16.91 4.84
N THR A 109 -16.32 18.16 4.44
CA THR A 109 -17.67 18.73 4.28
C THR A 109 -18.46 17.99 3.22
N LYS A 110 -17.86 17.69 2.07
CA LYS A 110 -18.50 16.94 0.96
C LYS A 110 -18.91 15.53 1.37
N HIS A 111 -18.14 14.91 2.25
CA HIS A 111 -18.34 13.52 2.69
C HIS A 111 -18.67 13.44 4.18
N ALA A 112 -19.49 14.36 4.68
CA ALA A 112 -19.92 14.38 6.07
C ALA A 112 -20.43 13.01 6.54
N GLY A 113 -19.98 12.59 7.72
CA GLY A 113 -20.28 11.25 8.28
C GLY A 113 -19.26 10.16 7.92
N ARG A 114 -18.20 10.51 7.16
CA ARG A 114 -17.03 9.63 6.91
C ARG A 114 -15.78 10.27 7.49
N ASP A 115 -14.90 9.44 8.01
CA ASP A 115 -13.57 9.89 8.40
C ASP A 115 -12.69 10.05 7.14
N VAL A 116 -12.01 11.17 7.02
CA VAL A 116 -11.05 11.42 5.94
C VAL A 116 -9.66 11.01 6.44
N ILE A 117 -9.07 10.03 5.78
CA ILE A 117 -7.69 9.59 6.03
C ILE A 117 -6.80 10.16 4.92
N VAL A 118 -5.83 10.96 5.31
CA VAL A 118 -4.89 11.62 4.40
C VAL A 118 -3.59 10.82 4.33
N ILE A 119 -3.30 10.27 3.15
CA ILE A 119 -2.06 9.54 2.85
C ILE A 119 -1.46 10.16 1.59
N PRO A 120 -0.54 11.10 1.69
CA PRO A 120 0.14 11.69 0.54
C PRO A 120 0.83 10.64 -0.34
N ALA A 121 1.02 10.98 -1.61
CA ALA A 121 1.78 10.16 -2.54
C ALA A 121 3.28 10.27 -2.23
N GLU A 122 3.73 9.55 -1.22
CA GLU A 122 5.13 9.43 -0.82
C GLU A 122 5.74 8.11 -1.30
N MET A 123 7.03 7.89 -1.00
CA MET A 123 7.78 6.71 -1.46
C MET A 123 7.41 5.39 -0.76
N ALA A 124 6.40 5.35 0.11
CA ALA A 124 5.93 4.12 0.74
C ALA A 124 4.72 3.54 0.01
N PHE A 125 4.66 2.20 -0.09
CA PHE A 125 3.51 1.50 -0.66
C PHE A 125 2.25 1.68 0.21
N GLY A 126 1.08 1.68 -0.42
CA GLY A 126 -0.20 1.68 0.32
C GLY A 126 -0.87 3.04 0.44
N THR A 127 -0.71 3.94 -0.55
CA THR A 127 -1.38 5.25 -0.61
C THR A 127 -2.91 5.17 -0.73
N GLY A 128 -3.47 3.95 -0.78
CA GLY A 128 -4.91 3.69 -0.85
C GLY A 128 -5.47 3.58 -2.27
N ASP A 129 -4.78 4.08 -3.29
CA ASP A 129 -5.17 4.01 -4.70
C ASP A 129 -4.92 2.63 -5.32
N HIS A 130 -3.98 1.86 -4.78
CA HIS A 130 -3.77 0.50 -5.25
C HIS A 130 -4.99 -0.40 -4.92
N PRO A 131 -5.45 -1.25 -5.85
CA PRO A 131 -6.63 -2.10 -5.67
C PRO A 131 -6.58 -2.98 -4.42
N THR A 132 -5.39 -3.49 -4.05
CA THR A 132 -5.18 -4.34 -2.86
C THR A 132 -5.44 -3.57 -1.58
N THR A 133 -4.87 -2.37 -1.44
CA THR A 133 -5.04 -1.52 -0.25
C THR A 133 -6.49 -1.11 -0.05
N ALA A 134 -7.16 -0.64 -1.12
CA ALA A 134 -8.57 -0.28 -1.06
C ALA A 134 -9.47 -1.47 -0.69
N THR A 135 -9.11 -2.69 -1.16
CA THR A 135 -9.88 -3.90 -0.82
C THR A 135 -9.60 -4.35 0.61
N CYS A 136 -8.35 -4.30 1.10
CA CYS A 136 -8.03 -4.53 2.51
C CYS A 136 -8.81 -3.60 3.44
N LEU A 137 -8.86 -2.30 3.14
CA LEU A 137 -9.64 -1.33 3.91
C LEU A 137 -11.13 -1.69 3.96
N ARG A 138 -11.72 -2.12 2.83
CA ARG A 138 -13.13 -2.57 2.81
C ARG A 138 -13.34 -3.81 3.67
N ARG A 139 -12.44 -4.79 3.60
CA ARG A 139 -12.48 -6.00 4.45
C ARG A 139 -12.32 -5.65 5.92
N LEU A 140 -11.41 -4.73 6.24
CA LEU A 140 -11.20 -4.27 7.61
C LEU A 140 -12.47 -3.60 8.19
N VAL A 141 -13.15 -2.74 7.40
CA VAL A 141 -14.44 -2.17 7.80
C VAL A 141 -15.49 -3.26 8.01
N ASP A 142 -15.57 -4.24 7.10
CA ASP A 142 -16.53 -5.33 7.24
C ASP A 142 -16.25 -6.15 8.51
N CYS A 143 -14.99 -6.55 8.76
CA CYS A 143 -14.58 -7.26 9.96
C CYS A 143 -14.84 -6.46 11.25
N SER A 144 -14.63 -5.13 11.25
CA SER A 144 -14.85 -4.31 12.44
C SER A 144 -16.31 -4.26 12.90
N ARG A 145 -17.26 -4.44 11.97
CA ARG A 145 -18.69 -4.48 12.30
C ARG A 145 -19.13 -5.72 13.09
N GLU A 146 -18.33 -6.78 12.99
CA GLU A 146 -18.53 -8.03 13.70
C GLU A 146 -17.87 -8.03 15.09
N GLN A 147 -17.07 -6.99 15.39
CA GLN A 147 -16.40 -6.87 16.66
C GLN A 147 -17.26 -6.15 17.70
N GLU A 148 -16.96 -6.37 18.97
CA GLU A 148 -17.45 -5.49 20.03
C GLU A 148 -17.04 -4.04 19.73
N LYS A 149 -17.91 -3.10 20.05
CA LYS A 149 -17.81 -1.71 19.60
C LYS A 149 -16.47 -1.02 19.92
N GLU A 150 -15.75 -1.51 20.94
CA GLU A 150 -14.46 -0.96 21.35
C GLU A 150 -13.53 -2.06 21.90
N GLY A 151 -12.22 -1.85 21.75
CA GLY A 151 -11.21 -2.61 22.49
C GLY A 151 -10.65 -3.87 21.80
N TRP A 152 -11.07 -4.19 20.56
CA TRP A 152 -10.46 -5.30 19.81
C TRP A 152 -9.02 -4.99 19.41
N SER A 153 -8.20 -6.03 19.21
CA SER A 153 -6.77 -5.87 18.88
C SER A 153 -6.50 -6.12 17.41
N PHE A 154 -5.64 -5.28 16.83
CA PHE A 154 -5.26 -5.31 15.42
C PHE A 154 -3.75 -5.41 15.23
N LEU A 155 -3.34 -6.20 14.25
CA LEU A 155 -1.95 -6.32 13.82
C LEU A 155 -1.85 -6.07 12.30
N ASP A 156 -1.00 -5.13 11.91
CA ASP A 156 -0.69 -4.77 10.53
C ASP A 156 0.73 -5.25 10.17
N LEU A 157 0.83 -6.24 9.30
CA LEU A 157 2.10 -6.84 8.87
C LEU A 157 2.54 -6.24 7.54
N GLY A 158 3.71 -5.60 7.50
CA GLY A 158 4.16 -4.85 6.33
C GLY A 158 3.27 -3.62 6.12
N THR A 159 3.25 -2.74 7.10
CA THR A 159 2.28 -1.63 7.19
C THR A 159 2.41 -0.59 6.08
N GLY A 160 3.60 -0.47 5.45
CA GLY A 160 3.86 0.50 4.40
C GLY A 160 3.54 1.94 4.83
N SER A 161 2.48 2.51 4.29
CA SER A 161 2.02 3.88 4.62
C SER A 161 1.33 4.02 5.98
N GLY A 162 1.02 2.93 6.69
CA GLY A 162 0.28 2.92 7.94
C GLY A 162 -1.25 3.01 7.78
N VAL A 163 -1.77 3.04 6.57
CA VAL A 163 -3.20 3.30 6.31
C VAL A 163 -4.15 2.29 6.96
N LEU A 164 -3.78 1.00 7.00
CA LEU A 164 -4.61 -0.03 7.64
C LEU A 164 -4.60 0.12 9.16
N ALA A 165 -3.44 0.41 9.75
CA ALA A 165 -3.31 0.66 11.19
C ALA A 165 -4.12 1.90 11.62
N ILE A 166 -4.05 3.01 10.86
CA ILE A 166 -4.85 4.23 11.06
C ILE A 166 -6.34 3.88 10.98
N ALA A 167 -6.76 3.18 9.93
CA ALA A 167 -8.15 2.78 9.76
C ALA A 167 -8.65 1.89 10.91
N ALA A 168 -7.85 0.92 11.35
CA ALA A 168 -8.21 0.05 12.49
C ALA A 168 -8.43 0.86 13.77
N ARG A 169 -7.57 1.84 14.05
CA ARG A 169 -7.72 2.70 15.23
C ARG A 169 -9.00 3.54 15.16
N LEU A 170 -9.31 4.12 14.00
CA LEU A 170 -10.54 4.89 13.76
C LEU A 170 -11.81 4.02 13.79
N LEU A 171 -11.68 2.71 13.58
CA LEU A 171 -12.76 1.72 13.71
C LEU A 171 -12.96 1.22 15.15
N GLY A 172 -12.20 1.73 16.12
CA GLY A 172 -12.36 1.40 17.53
C GLY A 172 -11.44 0.28 18.04
N ALA A 173 -10.40 -0.10 17.28
CA ALA A 173 -9.40 -1.02 17.80
C ALA A 173 -8.69 -0.40 19.02
N GLY A 174 -8.69 -1.10 20.17
CA GLY A 174 -8.10 -0.63 21.42
C GLY A 174 -6.58 -0.85 21.48
N GLU A 175 -6.09 -1.94 20.93
CA GLU A 175 -4.67 -2.24 20.78
C GLU A 175 -4.35 -2.37 19.28
N VAL A 176 -3.52 -1.47 18.75
CA VAL A 176 -3.04 -1.53 17.36
C VAL A 176 -1.53 -1.64 17.36
N LYS A 177 -1.02 -2.68 16.69
CA LYS A 177 0.39 -2.83 16.39
C LYS A 177 0.59 -2.88 14.89
N ALA A 178 1.63 -2.22 14.43
CA ALA A 178 1.99 -2.20 13.02
C ALA A 178 3.51 -2.19 12.88
N PHE A 179 4.03 -2.91 11.92
CA PHE A 179 5.46 -2.90 11.65
C PHE A 179 5.77 -3.11 10.17
N ASP A 180 6.95 -2.71 9.80
CA ASP A 180 7.55 -2.96 8.50
C ASP A 180 9.03 -3.30 8.69
N PHE A 181 9.62 -4.07 7.77
CA PHE A 181 11.06 -4.34 7.79
C PHE A 181 11.86 -3.16 7.24
N ASP A 182 11.20 -2.25 6.50
CA ASP A 182 11.81 -1.05 5.93
C ASP A 182 11.64 0.13 6.90
N ALA A 183 12.77 0.59 7.47
CA ALA A 183 12.80 1.76 8.34
C ALA A 183 12.15 3.01 7.69
N LYS A 184 12.24 3.14 6.35
CA LYS A 184 11.62 4.25 5.65
C LYS A 184 10.10 4.15 5.63
N ALA A 185 9.54 2.95 5.49
CA ALA A 185 8.11 2.73 5.60
C ALA A 185 7.62 3.07 7.02
N VAL A 186 8.35 2.67 8.06
CA VAL A 186 8.05 3.01 9.46
C VAL A 186 8.04 4.53 9.68
N GLU A 187 9.02 5.26 9.14
CA GLU A 187 9.06 6.72 9.19
C GLU A 187 7.83 7.34 8.53
N VAL A 188 7.49 6.93 7.31
CA VAL A 188 6.32 7.41 6.56
C VAL A 188 5.02 7.10 7.30
N ALA A 189 4.86 5.87 7.79
CA ALA A 189 3.69 5.47 8.56
C ALA A 189 3.52 6.31 9.83
N THR A 190 4.61 6.59 10.55
CA THR A 190 4.60 7.44 11.75
C THR A 190 4.14 8.86 11.42
N LEU A 191 4.67 9.46 10.35
CA LEU A 191 4.24 10.78 9.87
C LEU A 191 2.75 10.80 9.46
N ASN A 192 2.27 9.72 8.83
CA ASN A 192 0.87 9.61 8.46
C ASN A 192 -0.05 9.45 9.67
N ILE A 193 0.37 8.72 10.71
CA ILE A 193 -0.35 8.62 12.00
C ILE A 193 -0.50 10.02 12.61
N GLU A 194 0.58 10.78 12.71
CA GLU A 194 0.57 12.16 13.23
C GLU A 194 -0.32 13.08 12.40
N ARG A 195 -0.18 13.05 11.07
CA ARG A 195 -0.98 13.84 10.12
C ARG A 195 -2.48 13.60 10.26
N ASN A 196 -2.89 12.40 10.55
CA ASN A 196 -4.29 12.05 10.74
C ASN A 196 -4.79 12.25 12.19
N GLY A 197 -3.95 12.78 13.09
CA GLY A 197 -4.32 13.02 14.49
C GLY A 197 -4.69 11.75 15.26
N VAL A 198 -4.14 10.61 14.85
CA VAL A 198 -4.41 9.31 15.48
C VAL A 198 -3.29 9.01 16.47
N SER A 199 -3.65 8.45 17.64
CA SER A 199 -2.71 8.03 18.67
C SER A 199 -2.86 6.54 18.98
N ASP A 200 -1.98 6.05 19.88
CA ASP A 200 -2.06 4.70 20.43
C ASP A 200 -1.91 3.58 19.38
N ILE A 201 -1.06 3.81 18.39
CA ILE A 201 -0.57 2.80 17.45
C ILE A 201 0.90 2.51 17.79
N ALA A 202 1.19 1.26 18.18
CA ALA A 202 2.55 0.81 18.40
C ALA A 202 3.20 0.49 17.04
N MET A 203 3.99 1.46 16.53
CA MET A 203 4.72 1.36 15.27
C MET A 203 6.20 1.04 15.54
N PHE A 204 6.78 0.08 14.81
CA PHE A 204 8.19 -0.30 14.96
C PHE A 204 8.76 -0.96 13.71
N GLU A 205 10.07 -0.89 13.56
CA GLU A 205 10.83 -1.61 12.53
C GLU A 205 11.04 -3.05 12.99
N GLU A 206 10.61 -4.03 12.19
CA GLU A 206 10.76 -5.44 12.51
C GLU A 206 10.54 -6.32 11.28
N ASP A 207 11.23 -7.46 11.23
CA ASP A 207 11.00 -8.50 10.24
C ASP A 207 10.01 -9.54 10.78
N VAL A 208 9.00 -9.85 9.99
CA VAL A 208 7.96 -10.83 10.33
C VAL A 208 8.52 -12.19 10.78
N PHE A 209 9.66 -12.61 10.23
CA PHE A 209 10.27 -13.90 10.53
C PHE A 209 11.10 -13.89 11.82
N SER A 210 11.56 -12.72 12.25
CA SER A 210 12.34 -12.56 13.49
C SER A 210 11.50 -12.12 14.68
N TRP A 211 10.29 -11.60 14.44
CA TRP A 211 9.45 -11.01 15.47
C TRP A 211 8.99 -12.01 16.54
N LYS A 212 9.40 -11.76 17.77
CA LYS A 212 9.06 -12.58 18.93
C LYS A 212 7.86 -12.00 19.67
N ASN A 213 6.68 -12.48 19.33
CA ASN A 213 5.45 -12.05 19.97
C ASN A 213 4.70 -13.22 20.63
N ARG A 214 4.11 -12.94 21.80
CA ARG A 214 3.28 -13.89 22.58
C ARG A 214 1.81 -13.50 22.64
N LYS A 215 1.48 -12.26 22.22
CA LYS A 215 0.10 -11.78 22.22
C LYS A 215 -0.65 -12.28 21.00
N LYS A 216 -1.95 -12.51 21.17
CA LYS A 216 -2.86 -12.84 20.07
C LYS A 216 -3.76 -11.65 19.74
N PHE A 217 -3.97 -11.44 18.45
CA PHE A 217 -4.77 -10.33 17.90
C PHE A 217 -6.12 -10.83 17.40
N LYS A 218 -7.13 -9.97 17.48
CA LYS A 218 -8.48 -10.28 17.00
C LYS A 218 -8.56 -10.19 15.48
N VAL A 219 -7.86 -9.21 14.89
CA VAL A 219 -7.75 -9.07 13.45
C VAL A 219 -6.27 -8.91 13.08
N ILE A 220 -5.82 -9.67 12.09
CA ILE A 220 -4.50 -9.52 11.46
C ILE A 220 -4.73 -9.16 9.99
N ALA A 221 -4.03 -8.16 9.49
CA ALA A 221 -3.96 -7.84 8.07
C ALA A 221 -2.52 -7.93 7.56
N ALA A 222 -2.35 -8.47 6.35
CA ALA A 222 -1.09 -8.52 5.64
C ALA A 222 -1.33 -8.29 4.14
N ASN A 223 -0.83 -7.18 3.63
CA ASN A 223 -0.87 -6.85 2.20
C ASN A 223 0.55 -6.98 1.63
N LEU A 224 0.99 -8.23 1.45
CA LEU A 224 2.36 -8.61 1.12
C LEU A 224 2.40 -9.54 -0.10
N PHE A 225 3.58 -9.75 -0.67
CA PHE A 225 3.74 -10.73 -1.75
C PHE A 225 3.43 -12.16 -1.30
N ALA A 226 2.88 -12.96 -2.20
CA ALA A 226 2.42 -14.33 -1.92
C ALA A 226 3.51 -15.20 -1.28
N ALA A 227 4.76 -15.12 -1.71
CA ALA A 227 5.87 -15.89 -1.13
C ALA A 227 6.08 -15.57 0.36
N VAL A 228 6.02 -14.29 0.74
CA VAL A 228 6.14 -13.85 2.14
C VAL A 228 4.93 -14.32 2.95
N LEU A 229 3.72 -14.21 2.38
CA LEU A 229 2.49 -14.66 3.05
C LEU A 229 2.53 -16.16 3.34
N ILE A 230 2.90 -16.99 2.36
CA ILE A 230 3.01 -18.44 2.49
C ILE A 230 3.96 -18.81 3.65
N GLU A 231 5.12 -18.18 3.72
CA GLU A 231 6.10 -18.45 4.76
C GLU A 231 5.65 -17.92 6.15
N ALA A 232 4.93 -16.79 6.19
CA ALA A 232 4.49 -16.16 7.43
C ALA A 232 3.17 -16.74 8.01
N LEU A 233 2.36 -17.47 7.22
CA LEU A 233 1.07 -18.03 7.67
C LEU A 233 1.16 -18.85 8.96
N PRO A 234 2.18 -19.74 9.18
CA PRO A 234 2.32 -20.46 10.45
C PRO A 234 2.56 -19.53 11.65
N LEU A 235 3.19 -18.37 11.44
CA LEU A 235 3.41 -17.36 12.46
C LEU A 235 2.11 -16.60 12.75
N MET A 236 1.38 -16.20 11.72
CA MET A 236 0.09 -15.54 11.84
C MET A 236 -0.90 -16.42 12.63
N ARG A 237 -0.89 -17.75 12.42
CA ARG A 237 -1.74 -18.69 13.18
C ARG A 237 -1.44 -18.67 14.67
N ARG A 238 -0.18 -18.46 15.07
CA ARG A 238 0.20 -18.32 16.49
C ARG A 238 -0.24 -16.98 17.08
N TRP A 239 -0.31 -15.94 16.26
CA TRP A 239 -0.60 -14.57 16.69
C TRP A 239 -2.08 -14.20 16.59
N ILE A 240 -2.93 -15.04 16.01
CA ILE A 240 -4.36 -14.78 15.88
C ILE A 240 -5.15 -15.47 17.00
N LYS A 241 -6.23 -14.83 17.48
CA LYS A 241 -7.17 -15.43 18.41
C LYS A 241 -7.99 -16.52 17.73
N GLU A 242 -8.54 -17.47 18.48
CA GLU A 242 -9.34 -18.57 17.91
C GLU A 242 -10.61 -18.09 17.22
N ASP A 243 -11.14 -16.96 17.64
CA ASP A 243 -12.29 -16.26 17.05
C ASP A 243 -11.85 -15.06 16.20
N GLY A 244 -10.60 -15.06 15.74
CA GLY A 244 -9.99 -13.95 15.01
C GLY A 244 -10.24 -13.98 13.50
N ARG A 245 -9.95 -12.87 12.83
CA ARG A 245 -10.04 -12.68 11.38
C ARG A 245 -8.67 -12.41 10.78
N LEU A 246 -8.34 -13.09 9.69
CA LEU A 246 -7.12 -12.86 8.93
C LEU A 246 -7.49 -12.24 7.56
N ILE A 247 -6.89 -11.10 7.23
CA ILE A 247 -7.04 -10.44 5.93
C ILE A 247 -5.71 -10.54 5.19
N LEU A 248 -5.70 -11.20 4.03
CA LEU A 248 -4.52 -11.34 3.17
C LEU A 248 -4.76 -10.63 1.84
N SER A 249 -3.75 -9.94 1.32
CA SER A 249 -3.76 -9.30 0.00
C SER A 249 -2.36 -9.13 -0.57
N GLY A 250 -2.24 -8.52 -1.77
CA GLY A 250 -0.96 -8.45 -2.47
C GLY A 250 -0.65 -9.74 -3.25
N ILE A 251 -1.66 -10.58 -3.46
CA ILE A 251 -1.56 -11.90 -4.08
C ILE A 251 -1.96 -11.78 -5.55
N LEU A 252 -1.14 -12.27 -6.47
CA LEU A 252 -1.54 -12.40 -7.86
C LEU A 252 -2.52 -13.58 -8.03
N SER A 253 -3.46 -13.46 -8.97
CA SER A 253 -4.51 -14.48 -9.18
C SER A 253 -3.93 -15.88 -9.50
N ASP A 254 -2.80 -15.94 -10.18
CA ASP A 254 -2.09 -17.20 -10.48
C ASP A 254 -1.38 -17.81 -9.26
N GLN A 255 -1.07 -17.00 -8.25
CA GLN A 255 -0.46 -17.42 -6.98
C GLN A 255 -1.49 -17.75 -5.89
N TRP A 256 -2.75 -17.38 -6.11
CA TRP A 256 -3.82 -17.55 -5.13
C TRP A 256 -4.02 -18.99 -4.65
N PRO A 257 -4.04 -20.02 -5.53
CA PRO A 257 -4.26 -21.39 -5.09
C PRO A 257 -3.23 -21.89 -4.06
N ASP A 258 -1.98 -21.47 -4.18
CA ASP A 258 -0.92 -21.86 -3.24
C ASP A 258 -1.09 -21.18 -1.87
N VAL A 259 -1.48 -19.90 -1.88
CA VAL A 259 -1.76 -19.15 -0.64
C VAL A 259 -2.98 -19.74 0.08
N GLU A 260 -4.08 -19.99 -0.64
CA GLU A 260 -5.31 -20.56 -0.09
C GLU A 260 -5.05 -21.95 0.52
N LYS A 261 -4.34 -22.82 -0.21
CA LYS A 261 -3.96 -24.13 0.28
C LYS A 261 -3.12 -24.05 1.55
N THR A 262 -2.09 -23.20 1.56
CA THR A 262 -1.21 -23.05 2.74
C THR A 262 -1.97 -22.48 3.94
N ALA A 263 -2.90 -21.55 3.72
CA ALA A 263 -3.76 -21.04 4.78
C ALA A 263 -4.60 -22.16 5.40
N GLY A 264 -5.21 -23.02 4.57
CA GLY A 264 -5.94 -24.20 5.02
C GLY A 264 -5.07 -25.16 5.82
N ASP A 265 -3.87 -25.47 5.34
CA ASP A 265 -2.90 -26.34 6.02
C ASP A 265 -2.46 -25.75 7.38
N CYS A 266 -2.52 -24.43 7.54
CA CYS A 266 -2.25 -23.71 8.79
C CYS A 266 -3.46 -23.58 9.73
N GLY A 267 -4.62 -24.14 9.39
CA GLY A 267 -5.84 -24.08 10.20
C GLY A 267 -6.63 -22.78 10.04
N PHE A 268 -6.62 -22.21 8.85
CA PHE A 268 -7.52 -21.13 8.46
C PHE A 268 -8.59 -21.64 7.49
N GLU A 269 -9.80 -21.13 7.63
CA GLU A 269 -10.93 -21.41 6.75
C GLU A 269 -11.26 -20.15 5.93
N LEU A 270 -11.35 -20.31 4.61
CA LEU A 270 -11.68 -19.19 3.72
C LEU A 270 -13.13 -18.74 3.94
N LEU A 271 -13.31 -17.52 4.41
CA LEU A 271 -14.61 -16.89 4.54
C LEU A 271 -15.07 -16.27 3.20
N SER A 272 -14.19 -15.52 2.57
CA SER A 272 -14.47 -14.93 1.26
C SER A 272 -13.19 -14.39 0.61
N HIS A 273 -13.17 -14.33 -0.73
CA HIS A 273 -12.16 -13.60 -1.46
C HIS A 273 -12.76 -12.66 -2.52
N THR A 274 -11.98 -11.74 -3.01
CA THR A 274 -12.33 -10.80 -4.08
C THR A 274 -11.15 -10.67 -5.01
N GLU A 275 -11.42 -10.83 -6.30
CA GLU A 275 -10.46 -10.52 -7.36
C GLU A 275 -10.72 -9.12 -7.90
N LYS A 276 -9.66 -8.34 -8.06
CA LYS A 276 -9.72 -7.03 -8.69
C LYS A 276 -8.54 -6.83 -9.64
N GLY A 277 -8.83 -6.89 -10.95
CA GLY A 277 -7.78 -7.04 -11.96
C GLY A 277 -7.05 -8.37 -11.74
N LYS A 278 -5.75 -8.31 -11.60
CA LYS A 278 -4.89 -9.48 -11.32
C LYS A 278 -4.65 -9.76 -9.84
N TRP A 279 -5.32 -9.04 -8.93
CA TRP A 279 -5.04 -9.08 -7.50
C TRP A 279 -6.16 -9.74 -6.71
N VAL A 280 -5.80 -10.61 -5.78
CA VAL A 280 -6.69 -11.27 -4.82
C VAL A 280 -6.53 -10.65 -3.44
N THR A 281 -7.67 -10.43 -2.79
CA THR A 281 -7.76 -10.12 -1.35
C THR A 281 -8.73 -11.11 -0.72
N ALA A 282 -8.32 -11.76 0.35
CA ALA A 282 -9.11 -12.77 1.03
C ALA A 282 -9.26 -12.47 2.52
N THR A 283 -10.35 -12.98 3.09
CA THR A 283 -10.61 -12.97 4.54
C THR A 283 -10.82 -14.41 4.98
N PHE A 284 -10.18 -14.78 6.09
CA PHE A 284 -10.24 -16.10 6.67
C PHE A 284 -10.70 -16.03 8.13
N ASP A 285 -11.36 -17.09 8.55
CA ASP A 285 -11.58 -17.45 9.94
C ASP A 285 -10.47 -18.39 10.43
N VAL A 286 -10.35 -18.51 11.73
CA VAL A 286 -9.62 -19.62 12.32
C VAL A 286 -10.53 -20.83 12.31
N ALA A 287 -10.10 -21.94 11.69
CA ALA A 287 -10.88 -23.16 11.64
C ALA A 287 -11.18 -23.67 13.06
N ALA A 288 -12.41 -24.11 13.29
CA ALA A 288 -12.76 -24.77 14.54
C ALA A 288 -11.91 -26.02 14.72
N ALA A 289 -11.38 -26.22 15.93
CA ALA A 289 -10.55 -27.38 16.28
C ALA A 289 -11.37 -28.67 16.33
#